data_7275a85f211aba814713e1f577391ff3
#
_entry.id   7275a85f211aba814713e1f577391ff3
#
_cell.length_a   1.000
_cell.length_b   1.000
_cell.length_c   1.000
_cell.angle_alpha   90.00
_cell.angle_beta   90.00
_cell.angle_gamma   90.00
#
_symmetry.space_group_name_H-M   'P 1'
#
loop_
_entity.id
_entity.type
_entity.pdbx_description
1 polymer ?
#
loop_
_entity_poly.entity_id
_entity_poly.type
_entity_poly.pdbx_seq_one_letter_code
_entity_poly.pdbx_strand_id
1 'polypeptide(L)'
;MTAACGSRPVVRAVCAVAVLVLLIALEGSRRPWARAGVGPPAGPKARPAKGKMLVSGHGLGDPNFAEAVVLLLAVDEDNGAMGVIVNQPTPIKLGAILPESKPLADRGDRVWRGGPVLPTSLLVLVRAKSPPAGAETVFEDVQMLTSRDAVRRSLAGHTPRDRLRAYAGHAGWGPGQLEAEIERGDWTLMPGDAATVFSDAPEKVWPKLIERAEGQWTRRPALPGYHHSDSTAAAGSSARGRSSG
;
A
#
# COMPACT_ATOMS: atom_id res chain seq x y z
N MET A 1 -12.24 -41.02 12.57
CA MET A 1 -10.98 -40.27 12.28
C MET A 1 -11.37 -38.96 11.64
N THR A 2 -11.59 -37.93 12.43
CA THR A 2 -12.04 -36.60 12.02
C THR A 2 -10.84 -35.66 12.10
N ALA A 3 -10.32 -35.21 10.95
CA ALA A 3 -9.23 -34.25 10.84
C ALA A 3 -9.75 -32.87 11.25
N ALA A 4 -9.28 -32.36 12.38
CA ALA A 4 -9.55 -30.99 12.83
C ALA A 4 -8.74 -30.00 11.98
N CYS A 5 -9.44 -29.15 11.23
CA CYS A 5 -8.90 -27.99 10.53
C CYS A 5 -8.48 -26.95 11.59
N GLY A 6 -7.17 -26.89 11.88
CA GLY A 6 -6.58 -25.94 12.84
C GLY A 6 -6.46 -24.54 12.24
N SER A 7 -7.47 -23.72 12.42
CA SER A 7 -7.39 -22.28 12.13
C SER A 7 -6.45 -21.61 13.15
N ARG A 8 -5.33 -21.08 12.65
CA ARG A 8 -4.27 -20.47 13.45
C ARG A 8 -4.76 -19.24 14.22
N PRO A 9 -4.59 -19.15 15.55
CA PRO A 9 -5.22 -18.11 16.39
C PRO A 9 -4.66 -16.69 16.18
N VAL A 10 -3.49 -16.54 15.55
CA VAL A 10 -2.82 -15.24 15.39
C VAL A 10 -3.55 -14.33 14.40
N VAL A 11 -4.14 -14.88 13.32
CA VAL A 11 -4.88 -14.08 12.32
C VAL A 11 -6.21 -13.58 12.88
N ARG A 12 -6.89 -14.36 13.75
CA ARG A 12 -8.14 -13.95 14.36
C ARG A 12 -7.99 -12.79 15.37
N ALA A 13 -6.89 -12.72 16.10
CA ALA A 13 -6.66 -11.67 17.09
C ALA A 13 -6.38 -10.30 16.45
N VAL A 14 -5.76 -10.27 15.27
CA VAL A 14 -5.41 -9.01 14.58
C VAL A 14 -6.62 -8.38 13.88
N CYS A 15 -7.53 -9.20 13.32
CA CYS A 15 -8.72 -8.70 12.63
C CYS A 15 -9.84 -8.23 13.58
N ALA A 16 -9.99 -8.81 14.77
CA ALA A 16 -11.06 -8.46 15.69
C ALA A 16 -10.93 -7.03 16.29
N VAL A 17 -9.72 -6.49 16.37
CA VAL A 17 -9.48 -5.14 16.92
C VAL A 17 -9.72 -4.04 15.88
N ALA A 18 -9.58 -4.33 14.59
CA ALA A 18 -9.80 -3.36 13.51
C ALA A 18 -11.29 -2.91 13.39
N VAL A 19 -12.24 -3.73 13.84
CA VAL A 19 -13.69 -3.45 13.73
C VAL A 19 -14.16 -2.40 14.76
N LEU A 20 -13.50 -2.25 15.91
CA LEU A 20 -13.98 -1.37 16.97
C LEU A 20 -13.63 0.12 16.76
N VAL A 21 -12.62 0.45 15.97
CA VAL A 21 -12.20 1.85 15.72
C VAL A 21 -13.02 2.53 14.61
N LEU A 22 -13.75 1.76 13.80
CA LEU A 22 -14.48 2.26 12.61
C LEU A 22 -15.83 2.95 12.94
N LEU A 23 -16.36 2.84 14.17
CA LEU A 23 -17.67 3.40 14.52
C LEU A 23 -17.65 4.89 14.92
N ILE A 24 -16.50 5.54 15.01
CA ILE A 24 -16.40 6.96 15.45
C ILE A 24 -16.19 7.94 14.29
N ALA A 25 -15.92 7.48 13.07
CA ALA A 25 -15.60 8.36 11.93
C ALA A 25 -16.76 8.63 10.95
N LEU A 26 -18.00 8.24 11.26
CA LEU A 26 -19.13 8.31 10.32
C LEU A 26 -20.02 9.56 10.44
N GLU A 27 -19.66 10.54 11.26
CA GLU A 27 -20.39 11.81 11.32
C GLU A 27 -19.51 12.99 10.95
N GLY A 28 -19.56 13.40 9.70
CA GLY A 28 -19.05 14.71 9.33
C GLY A 28 -18.58 14.84 7.90
N SER A 29 -19.45 15.44 7.10
CA SER A 29 -19.16 16.17 5.86
C SER A 29 -19.71 15.57 4.56
N ARG A 30 -21.01 15.72 4.38
CA ARG A 30 -21.59 15.80 3.04
C ARG A 30 -21.08 17.08 2.37
N ARG A 31 -20.10 17.00 1.52
CA ARG A 31 -19.71 18.08 0.61
C ARG A 31 -20.33 17.83 -0.77
N PRO A 32 -21.26 18.67 -1.25
CA PRO A 32 -21.92 18.49 -2.52
C PRO A 32 -21.15 19.22 -3.61
N TRP A 33 -20.08 18.64 -4.17
CA TRP A 33 -19.49 19.13 -5.45
C TRP A 33 -18.25 18.35 -5.95
N ALA A 34 -18.11 17.11 -5.61
CA ALA A 34 -17.15 16.30 -6.35
C ALA A 34 -17.70 16.09 -7.76
N ARG A 35 -17.22 16.88 -8.74
CA ARG A 35 -17.34 16.52 -10.14
C ARG A 35 -16.76 15.12 -10.27
N ALA A 36 -17.62 14.16 -10.57
CA ALA A 36 -17.21 12.83 -10.98
C ALA A 36 -16.34 12.98 -12.23
N GLY A 37 -15.03 12.99 -12.04
CA GLY A 37 -14.11 12.70 -13.11
C GLY A 37 -14.42 11.26 -13.51
N VAL A 38 -14.92 11.07 -14.74
CA VAL A 38 -15.07 9.73 -15.32
C VAL A 38 -13.67 9.15 -15.36
N GLY A 39 -13.33 8.31 -14.37
CA GLY A 39 -12.09 7.56 -14.37
C GLY A 39 -12.05 6.66 -15.60
N PRO A 40 -10.86 6.37 -16.14
CA PRO A 40 -10.73 5.53 -17.32
C PRO A 40 -11.36 4.16 -17.07
N PRO A 41 -11.97 3.53 -18.12
CA PRO A 41 -12.64 2.25 -18.00
C PRO A 41 -11.70 1.20 -17.42
N ALA A 42 -12.14 0.55 -16.36
CA ALA A 42 -11.39 -0.48 -15.66
C ALA A 42 -11.08 -1.65 -16.62
N GLY A 43 -9.79 -1.87 -16.90
CA GLY A 43 -9.33 -3.16 -17.36
C GLY A 43 -9.57 -4.23 -16.29
N PRO A 44 -9.21 -5.51 -16.49
CA PRO A 44 -9.42 -6.53 -15.47
C PRO A 44 -8.88 -6.01 -14.15
N LYS A 45 -9.80 -5.79 -13.18
CA LYS A 45 -9.49 -5.13 -11.93
C LYS A 45 -8.46 -5.98 -11.20
N ALA A 46 -7.25 -5.46 -11.08
CA ALA A 46 -6.24 -6.11 -10.27
C ALA A 46 -6.78 -6.15 -8.84
N ARG A 47 -7.00 -7.36 -8.29
CA ARG A 47 -7.49 -7.53 -6.91
C ARG A 47 -6.34 -7.37 -5.93
N PRO A 48 -6.59 -6.75 -4.76
CA PRO A 48 -5.63 -6.74 -3.68
C PRO A 48 -5.31 -8.18 -3.27
N ALA A 49 -4.05 -8.43 -2.98
CA ALA A 49 -3.58 -9.74 -2.53
C ALA A 49 -2.31 -9.57 -1.69
N LYS A 50 -2.04 -10.52 -0.81
CA LYS A 50 -0.79 -10.60 -0.05
C LYS A 50 0.42 -10.46 -0.98
N GLY A 51 1.39 -9.66 -0.59
CA GLY A 51 2.59 -9.40 -1.38
C GLY A 51 2.44 -8.33 -2.47
N LYS A 52 1.24 -7.76 -2.67
CA LYS A 52 1.06 -6.58 -3.53
C LYS A 52 1.39 -5.30 -2.77
N MET A 53 1.73 -4.25 -3.50
CA MET A 53 1.94 -2.91 -2.96
C MET A 53 0.81 -1.98 -3.37
N LEU A 54 0.44 -1.08 -2.45
CA LEU A 54 -0.46 0.04 -2.67
C LEU A 54 0.37 1.31 -2.73
N VAL A 55 0.20 2.09 -3.76
CA VAL A 55 0.82 3.42 -3.91
C VAL A 55 -0.27 4.46 -3.75
N SER A 56 -0.15 5.35 -2.76
CA SER A 56 -1.15 6.40 -2.53
C SER A 56 -1.21 7.36 -3.71
N GLY A 57 -2.44 7.72 -4.13
CA GLY A 57 -2.67 8.76 -5.12
C GLY A 57 -2.43 10.16 -4.54
N HIS A 58 -2.17 11.13 -5.42
CA HIS A 58 -1.99 12.55 -5.02
C HIS A 58 -3.21 13.14 -4.29
N GLY A 59 -4.41 12.59 -4.51
CA GLY A 59 -5.67 13.06 -3.94
C GLY A 59 -6.07 12.40 -2.62
N LEU A 60 -5.27 11.47 -2.09
CA LEU A 60 -5.59 10.78 -0.85
C LEU A 60 -5.58 11.77 0.34
N GLY A 61 -6.78 12.01 0.92
CA GLY A 61 -6.99 13.02 1.95
C GLY A 61 -6.53 12.63 3.36
N ASP A 62 -6.14 11.38 3.60
CA ASP A 62 -5.65 10.93 4.91
C ASP A 62 -4.16 11.24 5.08
N PRO A 63 -3.80 12.14 6.04
CA PRO A 63 -2.41 12.53 6.26
C PRO A 63 -1.52 11.37 6.74
N ASN A 64 -2.11 10.30 7.26
CA ASN A 64 -1.36 9.10 7.63
C ASN A 64 -0.75 8.39 6.42
N PHE A 65 -1.35 8.57 5.26
CA PHE A 65 -0.96 7.88 4.03
C PHE A 65 -0.50 8.84 2.92
N ALA A 66 -0.22 10.10 3.26
CA ALA A 66 0.39 11.02 2.29
C ALA A 66 1.71 10.45 1.79
N GLU A 67 1.85 10.35 0.46
CA GLU A 67 3.03 9.81 -0.21
C GLU A 67 3.48 8.42 0.32
N ALA A 68 2.50 7.59 0.74
CA ALA A 68 2.77 6.28 1.31
C ALA A 68 2.82 5.18 0.23
N VAL A 69 3.71 4.22 0.47
CA VAL A 69 3.72 2.92 -0.20
C VAL A 69 3.49 1.85 0.84
N VAL A 70 2.41 1.07 0.69
CA VAL A 70 2.03 0.02 1.65
C VAL A 70 2.23 -1.35 1.03
N LEU A 71 2.95 -2.24 1.72
CA LEU A 71 3.02 -3.66 1.38
C LEU A 71 1.87 -4.40 2.08
N LEU A 72 1.03 -5.09 1.32
CA LEU A 72 -0.03 -5.94 1.84
C LEU A 72 0.55 -7.24 2.42
N LEU A 73 0.30 -7.47 3.71
CA LEU A 73 0.76 -8.66 4.46
C LEU A 73 -0.32 -9.72 4.58
N ALA A 74 -1.59 -9.31 4.59
CA ALA A 74 -2.74 -10.19 4.59
C ALA A 74 -3.90 -9.53 3.83
N VAL A 75 -4.67 -10.35 3.12
CA VAL A 75 -5.94 -9.96 2.49
C VAL A 75 -6.89 -11.14 2.65
N ASP A 76 -8.08 -10.86 3.15
CA ASP A 76 -9.13 -11.84 3.42
C ASP A 76 -10.50 -11.19 3.15
N GLU A 77 -11.39 -11.89 2.45
CA GLU A 77 -12.69 -11.34 2.05
C GLU A 77 -13.58 -10.99 3.25
N ASP A 78 -13.52 -11.80 4.33
CA ASP A 78 -14.35 -11.63 5.52
C ASP A 78 -13.72 -10.73 6.59
N ASN A 79 -12.36 -10.66 6.62
CA ASN A 79 -11.62 -9.96 7.66
C ASN A 79 -10.93 -8.68 7.16
N GLY A 80 -10.97 -8.39 5.85
CA GLY A 80 -10.36 -7.22 5.24
C GLY A 80 -8.87 -7.38 4.95
N ALA A 81 -8.11 -6.27 4.99
CA ALA A 81 -6.71 -6.26 4.61
C ALA A 81 -5.80 -5.63 5.68
N MET A 82 -4.55 -6.07 5.73
CA MET A 82 -3.51 -5.54 6.59
C MET A 82 -2.21 -5.34 5.79
N GLY A 83 -1.52 -4.23 6.06
CA GLY A 83 -0.24 -3.93 5.43
C GLY A 83 0.67 -3.06 6.28
N VAL A 84 1.88 -2.79 5.79
CA VAL A 84 2.83 -1.87 6.43
C VAL A 84 3.32 -0.83 5.44
N ILE A 85 3.42 0.43 5.89
CA ILE A 85 4.03 1.51 5.10
C ILE A 85 5.54 1.24 5.04
N VAL A 86 6.10 1.14 3.84
CA VAL A 86 7.49 0.71 3.64
C VAL A 86 8.48 1.85 3.45
N ASN A 87 7.99 3.08 3.26
CA ASN A 87 8.82 4.24 2.91
C ASN A 87 8.85 5.37 3.95
N GLN A 88 8.39 5.11 5.19
CA GLN A 88 8.39 6.12 6.26
C GLN A 88 9.33 5.72 7.42
N PRO A 89 10.64 6.06 7.35
CA PRO A 89 11.58 5.80 8.44
C PRO A 89 11.31 6.75 9.61
N THR A 90 11.56 6.29 10.85
CA THR A 90 11.54 7.13 12.04
C THR A 90 12.97 7.40 12.54
N PRO A 91 13.19 8.41 13.40
CA PRO A 91 14.48 8.61 14.07
C PRO A 91 14.75 7.56 15.16
N ILE A 92 13.78 6.73 15.51
CA ILE A 92 13.86 5.78 16.62
C ILE A 92 14.75 4.60 16.23
N LYS A 93 15.76 4.32 17.03
CA LYS A 93 16.61 3.13 16.86
C LYS A 93 15.90 1.89 17.40
N LEU A 94 16.02 0.77 16.69
CA LEU A 94 15.41 -0.50 17.11
C LEU A 94 15.90 -0.97 18.48
N GLY A 95 17.19 -0.74 18.80
CA GLY A 95 17.77 -1.05 20.09
C GLY A 95 17.16 -0.28 21.27
N ALA A 96 16.55 0.88 21.02
CA ALA A 96 15.85 1.63 22.07
C ALA A 96 14.49 1.00 22.45
N ILE A 97 13.89 0.24 21.52
CA ILE A 97 12.60 -0.45 21.75
C ILE A 97 12.80 -1.84 22.33
N LEU A 98 13.93 -2.48 22.02
CA LEU A 98 14.29 -3.84 22.46
C LEU A 98 15.60 -3.84 23.27
N PRO A 99 15.64 -3.18 24.43
CA PRO A 99 16.88 -2.98 25.20
C PRO A 99 17.47 -4.30 25.74
N GLU A 100 16.66 -5.34 25.87
CA GLU A 100 17.11 -6.67 26.35
C GLU A 100 17.97 -7.42 25.33
N SER A 101 18.01 -6.94 24.11
CA SER A 101 18.78 -7.58 23.02
C SER A 101 20.13 -6.87 22.85
N LYS A 102 21.12 -7.22 23.66
CA LYS A 102 22.48 -6.66 23.58
C LYS A 102 23.09 -6.53 22.17
N PRO A 103 22.83 -7.47 21.20
CA PRO A 103 23.31 -7.31 19.83
C PRO A 103 22.68 -6.14 19.04
N LEU A 104 21.56 -5.56 19.52
CA LEU A 104 20.83 -4.53 18.81
C LEU A 104 21.32 -3.10 19.11
N ALA A 105 21.91 -2.87 20.28
CA ALA A 105 22.36 -1.54 20.69
C ALA A 105 23.34 -0.92 19.69
N ASP A 106 24.20 -1.77 19.09
CA ASP A 106 25.26 -1.37 18.18
C ASP A 106 24.85 -1.39 16.70
N ARG A 107 23.70 -1.98 16.36
CA ARG A 107 23.30 -2.18 14.95
C ARG A 107 22.85 -0.92 14.25
N GLY A 108 22.31 0.08 14.97
CA GLY A 108 21.81 1.32 14.39
C GLY A 108 20.62 1.14 13.42
N ASP A 109 19.96 -0.03 13.43
CA ASP A 109 18.72 -0.25 12.69
C ASP A 109 17.65 0.72 13.19
N ARG A 110 16.85 1.26 12.27
CA ARG A 110 15.75 2.18 12.59
C ARG A 110 14.44 1.41 12.62
N VAL A 111 13.51 1.94 13.39
CA VAL A 111 12.11 1.55 13.33
C VAL A 111 11.44 2.37 12.23
N TRP A 112 10.58 1.74 11.46
CA TRP A 112 9.78 2.35 10.41
C TRP A 112 8.35 2.51 10.90
N ARG A 113 7.67 3.55 10.46
CA ARG A 113 6.25 3.71 10.72
C ARG A 113 5.48 2.79 9.79
N GLY A 114 4.88 1.73 10.35
CA GLY A 114 4.11 0.75 9.56
C GLY A 114 2.66 1.18 9.30
N GLY A 115 2.11 2.07 10.14
CA GLY A 115 0.75 2.59 9.99
C GLY A 115 0.13 3.05 11.31
N PRO A 116 -1.11 3.55 11.27
CA PRO A 116 -1.77 4.15 12.44
C PRO A 116 -2.33 3.12 13.44
N VAL A 117 -2.52 1.87 13.03
CA VAL A 117 -3.14 0.83 13.87
C VAL A 117 -2.08 0.18 14.76
N LEU A 118 -2.36 0.08 16.06
CA LEU A 118 -1.47 -0.50 17.08
C LEU A 118 -0.01 0.02 17.00
N PRO A 119 0.25 1.31 17.13
CA PRO A 119 1.56 1.91 16.88
C PRO A 119 2.67 1.41 17.83
N THR A 120 2.31 0.73 18.90
CA THR A 120 3.25 0.07 19.83
C THR A 120 3.56 -1.38 19.48
N SER A 121 2.86 -1.97 18.52
CA SER A 121 3.14 -3.32 18.02
C SER A 121 4.27 -3.29 17.01
N LEU A 122 5.18 -4.27 17.10
CA LEU A 122 6.32 -4.39 16.22
C LEU A 122 6.10 -5.54 15.23
N LEU A 123 6.18 -5.22 13.94
CA LEU A 123 6.25 -6.17 12.84
C LEU A 123 7.66 -6.16 12.25
N VAL A 124 8.21 -7.32 11.91
CA VAL A 124 9.55 -7.40 11.34
C VAL A 124 9.52 -8.19 10.03
N LEU A 125 10.03 -7.58 8.98
CA LEU A 125 10.27 -8.21 7.69
C LEU A 125 11.75 -8.50 7.52
N VAL A 126 12.05 -9.64 6.94
CA VAL A 126 13.43 -10.03 6.58
C VAL A 126 13.48 -10.56 5.16
N ARG A 127 14.63 -10.38 4.52
CA ARG A 127 14.93 -11.06 3.25
C ARG A 127 15.66 -12.35 3.54
N ALA A 128 15.04 -13.47 3.17
CA ALA A 128 15.64 -14.80 3.29
C ALA A 128 15.10 -15.72 2.19
N LYS A 129 16.00 -16.42 1.49
CA LYS A 129 15.62 -17.39 0.43
C LYS A 129 14.74 -18.52 0.95
N SER A 130 14.95 -18.91 2.21
CA SER A 130 14.11 -19.89 2.91
C SER A 130 13.55 -19.25 4.17
N PRO A 131 12.25 -19.45 4.48
CA PRO A 131 11.64 -18.87 5.67
C PRO A 131 12.35 -19.37 6.94
N PRO A 132 12.86 -18.50 7.81
CA PRO A 132 13.37 -18.91 9.11
C PRO A 132 12.24 -19.47 9.98
N ALA A 133 12.60 -20.28 10.98
CA ALA A 133 11.62 -20.84 11.92
C ALA A 133 10.81 -19.73 12.60
N GLY A 134 9.47 -19.76 12.51
CA GLY A 134 8.58 -18.72 13.02
C GLY A 134 8.47 -17.50 12.09
N ALA A 135 8.69 -17.71 10.80
CA ALA A 135 8.40 -16.73 9.76
C ALA A 135 7.32 -17.25 8.80
N GLU A 136 6.68 -16.31 8.11
CA GLU A 136 5.71 -16.56 7.06
C GLU A 136 6.11 -15.81 5.79
N THR A 137 6.09 -16.49 4.64
CA THR A 137 6.41 -15.87 3.36
C THR A 137 5.33 -14.84 2.99
N VAL A 138 5.75 -13.62 2.69
CA VAL A 138 4.89 -12.57 2.14
C VAL A 138 4.88 -12.67 0.62
N PHE A 139 6.04 -12.58 0.00
CA PHE A 139 6.27 -12.86 -1.43
C PHE A 139 7.77 -13.09 -1.66
N GLU A 140 8.15 -13.83 -2.68
CA GLU A 140 9.54 -14.13 -3.06
C GLU A 140 10.42 -14.46 -1.83
N ASP A 141 11.48 -13.67 -1.60
CA ASP A 141 12.40 -13.80 -0.47
C ASP A 141 12.03 -12.91 0.73
N VAL A 142 10.87 -12.23 0.71
CA VAL A 142 10.38 -11.39 1.80
C VAL A 142 9.56 -12.22 2.78
N GLN A 143 10.04 -12.30 4.01
CA GLN A 143 9.45 -13.07 5.09
C GLN A 143 9.00 -12.16 6.23
N MET A 144 7.84 -12.43 6.81
CA MET A 144 7.35 -11.75 8.02
C MET A 144 7.63 -12.66 9.24
N LEU A 145 8.30 -12.13 10.25
CA LEU A 145 8.53 -12.83 11.50
C LEU A 145 7.26 -12.79 12.36
N THR A 146 6.74 -13.95 12.75
CA THR A 146 5.43 -14.09 13.42
C THR A 146 5.53 -14.29 14.93
N SER A 147 6.76 -14.38 15.48
CA SER A 147 6.96 -14.56 16.92
C SER A 147 8.14 -13.74 17.45
N ARG A 148 8.08 -13.39 18.75
CA ARG A 148 9.17 -12.69 19.44
C ARG A 148 10.49 -13.47 19.37
N ASP A 149 10.42 -14.79 19.45
CA ASP A 149 11.62 -15.64 19.38
C ASP A 149 12.22 -15.65 17.97
N ALA A 150 11.41 -15.63 16.91
CA ALA A 150 11.89 -15.49 15.55
C ALA A 150 12.59 -14.13 15.35
N VAL A 151 12.00 -13.04 15.84
CA VAL A 151 12.61 -11.71 15.83
C VAL A 151 13.96 -11.73 16.58
N ARG A 152 13.98 -12.27 17.79
CA ARG A 152 15.20 -12.33 18.60
C ARG A 152 16.31 -13.11 17.92
N ARG A 153 15.99 -14.28 17.32
CA ARG A 153 16.97 -15.09 16.58
C ARG A 153 17.51 -14.37 15.35
N SER A 154 16.64 -13.75 14.57
CA SER A 154 17.03 -13.00 13.37
C SER A 154 17.93 -11.81 13.70
N LEU A 155 17.67 -11.15 14.82
CA LEU A 155 18.48 -10.04 15.32
C LEU A 155 19.83 -10.50 15.89
N ALA A 156 19.86 -11.65 16.60
CA ALA A 156 21.10 -12.25 17.12
C ALA A 156 21.98 -12.83 15.99
N GLY A 157 21.38 -13.29 14.91
CA GLY A 157 22.03 -13.95 13.78
C GLY A 157 22.76 -13.04 12.79
N HIS A 158 23.03 -11.78 13.12
CA HIS A 158 23.73 -10.81 12.26
C HIS A 158 23.08 -10.60 10.88
N THR A 159 21.76 -10.71 10.78
CA THR A 159 21.04 -10.35 9.54
C THR A 159 21.45 -8.95 9.09
N PRO A 160 21.97 -8.74 7.87
CA PRO A 160 22.36 -7.44 7.38
C PRO A 160 21.20 -6.42 7.42
N ARG A 161 21.50 -5.13 7.60
CA ARG A 161 20.48 -4.06 7.72
C ARG A 161 19.63 -3.91 6.47
N ASP A 162 20.22 -4.10 5.30
CA ASP A 162 19.55 -4.10 4.01
C ASP A 162 18.60 -5.30 3.82
N ARG A 163 18.59 -6.23 4.77
CA ARG A 163 17.75 -7.43 4.78
C ARG A 163 16.81 -7.53 5.97
N LEU A 164 16.69 -6.46 6.77
CA LEU A 164 15.79 -6.42 7.90
C LEU A 164 15.12 -5.04 8.00
N ARG A 165 13.81 -5.03 8.19
CA ARG A 165 13.01 -3.85 8.49
C ARG A 165 12.06 -4.13 9.65
N ALA A 166 12.05 -3.25 10.64
CA ALA A 166 11.15 -3.30 11.79
C ALA A 166 10.14 -2.16 11.69
N TYR A 167 8.86 -2.47 11.76
CA TYR A 167 7.76 -1.54 11.58
C TYR A 167 6.95 -1.40 12.87
N ALA A 168 6.71 -0.17 13.32
CA ALA A 168 5.81 0.14 14.42
C ALA A 168 4.40 0.41 13.87
N GLY A 169 3.42 -0.36 14.34
CA GLY A 169 2.05 -0.33 13.85
C GLY A 169 1.88 -0.93 12.45
N HIS A 170 0.65 -0.83 11.94
CA HIS A 170 0.28 -1.30 10.62
C HIS A 170 -0.87 -0.46 10.04
N ALA A 171 -1.11 -0.60 8.74
CA ALA A 171 -2.31 -0.13 8.06
C ALA A 171 -3.35 -1.25 8.06
N GLY A 172 -4.63 -0.92 8.23
CA GLY A 172 -5.71 -1.88 8.26
C GLY A 172 -6.94 -1.37 7.52
N TRP A 173 -7.63 -2.26 6.82
CA TRP A 173 -8.87 -2.02 6.11
C TRP A 173 -9.91 -3.07 6.51
N GLY A 174 -11.13 -2.64 6.74
CA GLY A 174 -12.27 -3.55 6.91
C GLY A 174 -12.63 -4.27 5.61
N PRO A 175 -13.53 -5.29 5.67
CA PRO A 175 -14.00 -6.01 4.50
C PRO A 175 -14.56 -5.07 3.43
N GLY A 176 -14.09 -5.20 2.16
CA GLY A 176 -14.51 -4.39 1.03
C GLY A 176 -14.02 -2.92 1.02
N GLN A 177 -13.41 -2.44 2.11
CA GLN A 177 -12.95 -1.05 2.21
C GLN A 177 -11.80 -0.77 1.24
N LEU A 178 -10.79 -1.64 1.21
CA LEU A 178 -9.63 -1.46 0.33
C LEU A 178 -10.03 -1.49 -1.15
N GLU A 179 -10.92 -2.39 -1.53
CA GLU A 179 -11.44 -2.49 -2.88
C GLU A 179 -12.14 -1.19 -3.30
N ALA A 180 -12.97 -0.63 -2.41
CA ALA A 180 -13.66 0.64 -2.65
C ALA A 180 -12.67 1.82 -2.77
N GLU A 181 -11.60 1.85 -1.98
CA GLU A 181 -10.55 2.87 -2.06
C GLU A 181 -9.74 2.75 -3.36
N ILE A 182 -9.43 1.53 -3.80
CA ILE A 182 -8.79 1.28 -5.11
C ILE A 182 -9.71 1.73 -6.26
N GLU A 183 -11.01 1.45 -6.17
CA GLU A 183 -12.00 1.88 -7.18
C GLU A 183 -12.12 3.40 -7.29
N ARG A 184 -12.00 4.12 -6.18
CA ARG A 184 -12.00 5.59 -6.18
C ARG A 184 -10.68 6.20 -6.69
N GLY A 185 -9.63 5.38 -6.84
CA GLY A 185 -8.30 5.84 -7.24
C GLY A 185 -7.44 6.37 -6.08
N ASP A 186 -7.84 6.12 -4.83
CA ASP A 186 -7.05 6.48 -3.65
C ASP A 186 -5.72 5.71 -3.62
N TRP A 187 -5.75 4.48 -4.13
CA TRP A 187 -4.60 3.58 -4.22
C TRP A 187 -4.40 3.02 -5.63
N THR A 188 -3.15 2.97 -6.06
CA THR A 188 -2.73 2.19 -7.23
C THR A 188 -2.10 0.89 -6.77
N LEU A 189 -2.63 -0.24 -7.24
CA LEU A 189 -2.12 -1.57 -6.92
C LEU A 189 -0.96 -1.94 -7.84
N MET A 190 0.17 -2.35 -7.25
CA MET A 190 1.37 -2.75 -7.97
C MET A 190 1.89 -4.11 -7.48
N PRO A 191 2.67 -4.84 -8.30
CA PRO A 191 3.38 -6.03 -7.83
C PRO A 191 4.32 -5.71 -6.67
N GLY A 192 4.51 -6.67 -5.75
CA GLY A 192 5.55 -6.59 -4.72
C GLY A 192 6.93 -6.53 -5.35
N ASP A 193 7.83 -5.77 -4.72
CA ASP A 193 9.23 -5.65 -5.11
C ASP A 193 10.10 -5.52 -3.86
N ALA A 194 10.93 -6.52 -3.63
CA ALA A 194 11.79 -6.57 -2.45
C ALA A 194 12.81 -5.42 -2.40
N ALA A 195 13.29 -4.94 -3.56
CA ALA A 195 14.19 -3.79 -3.61
C ALA A 195 13.50 -2.50 -3.15
N THR A 196 12.21 -2.36 -3.43
CA THR A 196 11.38 -1.26 -2.92
C THR A 196 11.17 -1.36 -1.41
N VAL A 197 10.81 -2.54 -0.89
CA VAL A 197 10.57 -2.75 0.55
C VAL A 197 11.83 -2.47 1.37
N PHE A 198 13.01 -2.82 0.86
CA PHE A 198 14.29 -2.66 1.55
C PHE A 198 15.15 -1.50 0.98
N SER A 199 14.52 -0.51 0.37
CA SER A 199 15.21 0.64 -0.23
C SER A 199 15.97 1.47 0.80
N ASP A 200 17.22 1.85 0.47
CA ASP A 200 18.02 2.76 1.27
C ASP A 200 17.70 4.26 1.01
N ALA A 201 16.86 4.53 0.00
CA ALA A 201 16.37 5.86 -0.34
C ALA A 201 14.83 5.92 -0.27
N PRO A 202 14.25 5.81 0.95
CA PRO A 202 12.79 5.71 1.14
C PRO A 202 12.03 6.93 0.61
N GLU A 203 12.63 8.10 0.63
CA GLU A 203 12.06 9.35 0.10
C GLU A 203 11.85 9.31 -1.43
N LYS A 204 12.56 8.44 -2.14
CA LYS A 204 12.45 8.26 -3.60
C LYS A 204 11.48 7.15 -3.99
N VAL A 205 11.00 6.36 -3.02
CA VAL A 205 10.15 5.19 -3.31
C VAL A 205 8.80 5.61 -3.88
N TRP A 206 8.09 6.49 -3.19
CA TRP A 206 6.77 6.93 -3.64
C TRP A 206 6.82 7.72 -4.96
N PRO A 207 7.68 8.76 -5.14
CA PRO A 207 7.74 9.50 -6.39
C PRO A 207 8.00 8.60 -7.61
N LYS A 208 8.93 7.65 -7.48
CA LYS A 208 9.24 6.69 -8.55
C LYS A 208 8.07 5.77 -8.90
N LEU A 209 7.32 5.33 -7.89
CA LEU A 209 6.22 4.40 -8.12
C LEU A 209 4.97 5.11 -8.64
N ILE A 210 4.65 6.31 -8.16
CA ILE A 210 3.50 7.06 -8.68
C ILE A 210 3.73 7.49 -10.13
N GLU A 211 4.91 7.96 -10.50
CA GLU A 211 5.28 8.25 -11.89
C GLU A 211 5.13 7.01 -12.79
N ARG A 212 5.59 5.84 -12.31
CA ARG A 212 5.43 4.58 -13.04
C ARG A 212 3.96 4.17 -13.20
N ALA A 213 3.14 4.38 -12.16
CA ALA A 213 1.72 4.12 -12.19
C ALA A 213 1.02 4.99 -13.24
N GLU A 214 1.28 6.30 -13.23
CA GLU A 214 0.73 7.27 -14.18
C GLU A 214 1.20 7.01 -15.61
N GLY A 215 2.48 6.67 -15.81
CA GLY A 215 3.03 6.30 -17.10
C GLY A 215 2.44 5.01 -17.70
N GLN A 216 1.89 4.12 -16.88
CA GLN A 216 1.13 2.95 -17.36
C GLN A 216 -0.26 3.34 -17.88
N TRP A 217 -0.90 4.36 -17.31
CA TRP A 217 -2.19 4.87 -17.76
C TRP A 217 -2.10 5.55 -19.14
N THR A 218 -1.06 6.34 -19.38
CA THR A 218 -0.85 7.06 -20.64
C THR A 218 -0.48 6.16 -21.81
N ARG A 219 0.06 4.97 -21.56
CA ARG A 219 0.48 3.99 -22.59
C ARG A 219 -0.62 3.00 -22.99
N ARG A 220 -1.80 3.03 -22.39
CA ARG A 220 -2.91 2.17 -22.83
C ARG A 220 -3.36 2.63 -24.22
N PRO A 221 -3.39 1.74 -25.24
CA PRO A 221 -3.93 2.11 -26.56
C PRO A 221 -5.36 2.61 -26.37
N ALA A 222 -5.70 3.70 -27.04
CA ALA A 222 -7.09 4.12 -27.17
C ALA A 222 -7.91 2.92 -27.68
N LEU A 223 -9.05 2.65 -27.05
CA LEU A 223 -9.94 1.60 -27.52
C LEU A 223 -10.29 1.88 -29.00
N PRO A 224 -10.13 0.94 -29.92
CA PRO A 224 -10.53 1.14 -31.30
C PRO A 224 -12.05 1.37 -31.33
N GLY A 225 -12.48 2.56 -31.74
CA GLY A 225 -13.90 2.88 -31.92
C GLY A 225 -14.41 4.20 -31.39
N TYR A 226 -13.64 5.00 -30.67
CA TYR A 226 -14.05 6.35 -30.30
C TYR A 226 -13.54 7.34 -31.36
N HIS A 227 -14.30 7.48 -32.45
CA HIS A 227 -14.13 8.60 -33.36
C HIS A 227 -14.67 9.85 -32.68
N HIS A 228 -13.79 10.78 -32.33
CA HIS A 228 -14.17 12.14 -32.06
C HIS A 228 -14.74 12.70 -33.37
N SER A 229 -16.04 12.83 -33.48
CA SER A 229 -16.67 13.59 -34.54
C SER A 229 -16.40 15.07 -34.26
N ASP A 230 -15.31 15.58 -34.83
CA ASP A 230 -15.08 17.03 -34.93
C ASP A 230 -16.21 17.65 -35.76
N SER A 231 -17.19 18.18 -35.08
CA SER A 231 -18.20 19.04 -35.64
C SER A 231 -17.59 20.43 -35.87
N THR A 232 -16.80 20.58 -36.90
CA THR A 232 -16.43 21.88 -37.45
C THR A 232 -17.63 22.39 -38.22
N ALA A 233 -18.46 23.19 -37.54
CA ALA A 233 -19.48 23.99 -38.16
C ALA A 233 -18.81 25.04 -39.07
N ALA A 234 -18.95 24.85 -40.39
CA ALA A 234 -18.55 25.81 -41.39
C ALA A 234 -19.42 27.05 -41.27
N ALA A 235 -18.83 28.15 -40.78
CA ALA A 235 -19.44 29.48 -40.88
C ALA A 235 -19.27 29.99 -42.30
N GLY A 236 -20.35 29.97 -43.08
CA GLY A 236 -20.40 30.53 -44.40
C GLY A 236 -20.24 32.07 -44.39
N SER A 237 -19.19 32.53 -45.03
CA SER A 237 -19.01 33.96 -45.37
C SER A 237 -19.78 34.31 -46.63
N SER A 238 -20.87 35.03 -46.49
CA SER A 238 -21.59 35.68 -47.60
C SER A 238 -20.94 37.03 -47.90
N ALA A 239 -20.11 37.07 -48.94
CA ALA A 239 -19.65 38.32 -49.51
C ALA A 239 -20.69 38.84 -50.49
N ARG A 240 -21.35 39.99 -50.16
CA ARG A 240 -22.15 40.76 -51.10
C ARG A 240 -21.28 41.78 -51.79
N GLY A 241 -21.11 41.60 -53.10
CA GLY A 241 -20.63 42.65 -53.98
C GLY A 241 -21.65 43.75 -54.10
N ARG A 242 -21.20 45.01 -54.17
CA ARG A 242 -21.91 46.09 -54.75
C ARG A 242 -21.08 46.76 -55.82
N SER A 243 -21.61 46.67 -57.03
CA SER A 243 -21.29 47.44 -58.20
C SER A 243 -22.03 48.76 -58.20
N SER A 244 -21.55 49.68 -59.02
CA SER A 244 -22.12 50.91 -59.55
C SER A 244 -21.70 52.15 -58.81
N GLY A 245 -21.36 53.19 -59.48
CA GLY A 245 -21.54 53.77 -60.75
C GLY A 245 -20.76 55.10 -60.79
#